data_0deef41daf5fe0546c01a4d0012f6be1
#
_entry.id   0deef41daf5fe0546c01a4d0012f6be1
#
_cell.length_a   1.000
_cell.length_b   1.000
_cell.length_c   1.000
_cell.angle_alpha   90.00
_cell.angle_beta   90.00
_cell.angle_gamma   90.00
#
_symmetry.space_group_name_H-M   'P 1'
#
loop_
_entity.id
_entity.type
_entity.pdbx_description
1 polymer ?
#
loop_
_entity_poly.entity_id
_entity_poly.type
_entity_poly.pdbx_seq_one_letter_code
_entity_poly.pdbx_strand_id
1 'polypeptide(L)' 'MIYDKVDALKSLKPNKDFAWDGTDYSGLTYYGGDTVPTESEIDAEVTRLT' A
#
# COMPACT_ATOMS: atom_id res chain seq x y z
N MET A 1 -9.90 6.12 -13.87
CA MET A 1 -10.07 5.71 -12.47
C MET A 1 -8.82 6.07 -11.69
N ILE A 2 -8.97 6.55 -10.48
CA ILE A 2 -7.83 6.95 -9.65
C ILE A 2 -7.61 5.90 -8.55
N TYR A 3 -6.38 5.45 -8.44
CA TYR A 3 -5.98 4.53 -7.39
C TYR A 3 -5.12 5.27 -6.36
N ASP A 4 -5.25 4.90 -5.10
CA ASP A 4 -4.47 5.49 -4.03
C ASP A 4 -3.49 4.44 -3.45
N LYS A 5 -2.75 4.86 -2.41
CA LYS A 5 -1.76 3.97 -1.80
C LYS A 5 -2.40 2.74 -1.17
N VAL A 6 -3.62 2.86 -0.68
CA VAL A 6 -4.34 1.72 -0.09
C VAL A 6 -4.63 0.67 -1.17
N ASP A 7 -5.10 1.11 -2.33
CA ASP A 7 -5.34 0.19 -3.44
C ASP A 7 -4.05 -0.47 -3.90
N ALA A 8 -2.96 0.29 -3.97
CA ALA A 8 -1.67 -0.25 -4.35
C ALA A 8 -1.19 -1.31 -3.35
N LEU A 9 -1.33 -1.06 -2.07
CA LEU A 9 -0.92 -2.04 -1.06
C LEU A 9 -1.76 -3.30 -1.13
N LYS A 10 -3.06 -3.18 -1.35
CA LYS A 10 -3.93 -4.34 -1.53
C LYS A 10 -3.50 -5.17 -2.74
N SER A 11 -3.05 -4.51 -3.79
CA SER A 11 -2.56 -5.20 -4.99
C SER A 11 -1.25 -5.92 -4.74
N LEU A 12 -0.34 -5.30 -4.00
CA LEU A 12 0.98 -5.88 -3.70
C LEU A 12 0.89 -6.99 -2.65
N LYS A 13 -0.03 -6.86 -1.69
CA LYS A 13 -0.17 -7.79 -0.57
C LYS A 13 -1.64 -8.18 -0.36
N PRO A 14 -2.22 -8.96 -1.30
CA PRO A 14 -3.67 -9.20 -1.28
C PRO A 14 -4.16 -10.03 -0.10
N ASN A 15 -3.29 -10.81 0.53
CA ASN A 15 -3.68 -11.68 1.64
C ASN A 15 -3.13 -11.21 2.99
N LYS A 16 -2.74 -9.94 3.07
CA LYS A 16 -2.13 -9.40 4.29
C LYS A 16 -3.01 -8.32 4.89
N ASP A 17 -2.95 -8.21 6.21
CA ASP A 17 -3.70 -7.19 6.93
C ASP A 17 -2.85 -5.95 7.13
N PHE A 18 -3.51 -4.81 7.08
CA PHE A 18 -2.88 -3.53 7.36
C PHE A 18 -3.94 -2.53 7.80
N ALA A 19 -3.50 -1.46 8.46
CA ALA A 19 -4.34 -0.33 8.80
C ALA A 19 -3.68 0.93 8.25
N TRP A 20 -4.49 1.84 7.75
CA TRP A 20 -3.96 3.08 7.18
C TRP A 20 -4.71 4.26 7.78
N ASP A 21 -3.97 5.16 8.43
CA ASP A 21 -4.51 6.37 9.02
C ASP A 21 -4.16 7.54 8.10
N GLY A 22 -5.15 8.05 7.39
CA GLY A 22 -4.95 9.09 6.39
C GLY A 22 -4.53 8.53 5.05
N THR A 23 -3.81 9.33 4.26
CA THR A 23 -3.38 8.96 2.92
C THR A 23 -1.86 8.93 2.77
N ASP A 24 -1.12 9.29 3.81
CA ASP A 24 0.34 9.32 3.78
C ASP A 24 0.91 7.97 4.18
N TYR A 25 2.05 7.62 3.57
CA TYR A 25 2.74 6.38 3.87
C TYR A 25 3.05 6.26 5.37
N SER A 26 3.33 7.37 6.03
CA SER A 26 3.66 7.37 7.46
C SER A 26 2.51 6.90 8.34
N GLY A 27 1.27 6.96 7.83
CA GLY A 27 0.09 6.49 8.57
C GLY A 27 -0.17 5.00 8.44
N LEU A 28 0.66 4.29 7.69
CA LEU A 28 0.48 2.86 7.45
C LEU A 28 0.99 2.03 8.63
N THR A 29 0.14 1.10 9.09
CA THR A 29 0.55 0.05 10.02
C THR A 29 0.32 -1.29 9.33
N TYR A 30 1.38 -2.07 9.15
CA TYR A 30 1.34 -3.31 8.40
C TYR A 30 1.41 -4.51 9.33
N TYR A 31 0.47 -5.42 9.20
CA TYR A 31 0.35 -6.58 10.08
C TYR A 31 0.65 -7.90 9.35
N GLY A 32 1.26 -7.82 8.18
CA GLY A 32 1.44 -9.02 7.36
C GLY A 32 2.51 -10.00 7.84
N GLY A 33 3.38 -9.60 8.75
CA GLY A 33 4.42 -10.46 9.26
C GLY A 33 5.68 -10.54 8.41
N ASP A 34 5.65 -9.97 7.23
CA ASP A 34 6.81 -9.87 6.34
C ASP A 34 7.20 -8.39 6.18
N THR A 35 8.15 -8.12 5.29
CA THR A 35 8.61 -6.76 5.05
C THR A 35 7.53 -5.93 4.38
N VAL A 36 7.18 -4.78 4.98
CA VAL A 36 6.24 -3.86 4.37
C VAL A 36 6.85 -3.25 3.10
N PRO A 37 6.06 -3.10 2.02
CA PRO A 37 6.56 -2.43 0.82
C PRO A 37 7.00 -1.00 1.13
N THR A 38 8.04 -0.54 0.44
CA THR A 38 8.49 0.85 0.59
C THR A 38 7.51 1.80 -0.08
N GLU A 39 7.60 3.08 0.26
CA GLU A 39 6.77 4.10 -0.38
C GLU A 39 6.99 4.12 -1.89
N SER A 40 8.24 3.96 -2.33
CA SER A 40 8.55 3.91 -3.77
C SER A 40 7.85 2.74 -4.46
N GLU A 41 7.81 1.58 -3.82
CA GLU A 41 7.13 0.42 -4.37
C GLU A 41 5.63 0.66 -4.47
N ILE A 42 5.05 1.28 -3.46
CA ILE A 42 3.63 1.59 -3.43
C ILE A 42 3.29 2.62 -4.51
N ASP A 43 4.10 3.66 -4.65
CA ASP A 43 3.88 4.69 -5.68
C ASP A 43 4.03 4.10 -7.08
N ALA A 44 4.98 3.22 -7.28
CA ALA A 44 5.14 2.53 -8.57
C ALA A 44 3.92 1.67 -8.88
N GLU A 45 3.34 1.03 -7.88
CA GLU A 45 2.15 0.22 -8.08
C GLU A 45 0.93 1.09 -8.39
N VAL A 46 0.80 2.25 -7.75
CA VAL A 46 -0.27 3.20 -8.10
C VAL A 46 -0.16 3.58 -9.57
N THR A 47 1.04 3.88 -10.04
CA THR A 47 1.28 4.22 -11.44
C THR A 47 0.94 3.06 -12.36
N ARG A 48 1.30 1.84 -11.96
CA ARG A 48 0.99 0.64 -12.76
C ARG A 48 -0.51 0.40 -12.87
N LEU A 49 -1.24 0.61 -11.77
CA LEU A 49 -2.69 0.41 -11.75
C LEU A 49 -3.44 1.49 -12.53
N THR A 50 -2.88 2.68 -12.58
CA THR A 50 -3.47 3.80 -13.31
C THR A 50 -3.17 3.68 -14.81
#